data_b640237df423a2e369f73d77c1744eaa
#
_entry.id   b640237df423a2e369f73d77c1744eaa
#
_cell.length_a   1.000
_cell.length_b   1.000
_cell.length_c   1.000
_cell.angle_alpha   90.00
_cell.angle_beta   90.00
_cell.angle_gamma   90.00
#
_symmetry.space_group_name_H-M   'P 1'
#
loop_
_entity.id
_entity.type
_entity.pdbx_description
1 polymer ?
#
loop_
_entity_poly.entity_id
_entity_poly.type
_entity_poly.pdbx_seq_one_letter_code
_entity_poly.pdbx_strand_id
1 'polypeptide(L)'
;MKIYVISLERAVERRSRVESVLAARGIDFEFFNAVNGFEGLPERLQALPDDQHRIRFRSRPLTPGEKGCYASHFLLWEKCVELNEPILILEDDFLPTQYFEEVLGTLPKVHEQYEYVKVEPQIGSASALTTIDNMQLMFWHNNSCWTTGYSISPQGARRLLAHSKRWVCSVDNFIGESYRTGLICTGLIPYAIYSPRDMGSDIQNQVELKKVPLGFKLTRELYRCYRFIRMTLWNMKHCGGKS
;
A
#
# COMPACT_ATOMS: atom_id res chain seq x y z
N MET A 1 -17.13 -6.89 5.91
CA MET A 1 -15.97 -6.20 5.27
C MET A 1 -15.81 -6.74 3.86
N LYS A 2 -15.78 -5.89 2.85
CA LYS A 2 -15.58 -6.30 1.45
C LYS A 2 -14.11 -6.51 1.12
N ILE A 3 -13.86 -7.43 0.19
CA ILE A 3 -12.52 -7.75 -0.32
C ILE A 3 -12.46 -7.33 -1.79
N TYR A 4 -11.51 -6.48 -2.13
CA TYR A 4 -11.23 -6.06 -3.50
C TYR A 4 -9.88 -6.57 -3.95
N VAL A 5 -9.84 -7.22 -5.12
CA VAL A 5 -8.59 -7.65 -5.75
C VAL A 5 -8.30 -6.75 -6.95
N ILE A 6 -7.25 -5.96 -6.87
CA ILE A 6 -6.78 -5.10 -7.96
C ILE A 6 -6.15 -6.00 -9.04
N SER A 7 -6.71 -5.98 -10.22
CA SER A 7 -6.18 -6.74 -11.37
C SER A 7 -6.53 -6.06 -12.69
N LEU A 8 -5.60 -6.06 -13.63
CA LEU A 8 -5.88 -5.63 -15.00
C LEU A 8 -6.86 -6.60 -15.65
N GLU A 9 -7.83 -6.09 -16.43
CA GLU A 9 -8.80 -6.96 -17.12
C GLU A 9 -8.13 -8.00 -18.04
N ARG A 10 -7.02 -7.62 -18.67
CA ARG A 10 -6.24 -8.49 -19.54
C ARG A 10 -5.42 -9.56 -18.80
N ALA A 11 -5.30 -9.48 -17.49
CA ALA A 11 -4.52 -10.43 -16.69
C ALA A 11 -5.33 -11.72 -16.40
N VAL A 12 -5.83 -12.37 -17.44
CA VAL A 12 -6.77 -13.51 -17.38
C VAL A 12 -6.24 -14.64 -16.49
N GLU A 13 -4.96 -15.01 -16.65
CA GLU A 13 -4.35 -16.10 -15.88
C GLU A 13 -4.28 -15.75 -14.37
N ARG A 14 -3.90 -14.51 -14.03
CA ARG A 14 -3.85 -14.05 -12.64
C ARG A 14 -5.25 -14.03 -12.03
N ARG A 15 -6.24 -13.52 -12.76
CA ARG A 15 -7.65 -13.52 -12.32
C ARG A 15 -8.16 -14.93 -12.07
N SER A 16 -7.97 -15.84 -13.03
CA SER A 16 -8.41 -17.25 -12.90
C SER A 16 -7.76 -17.93 -11.67
N ARG A 17 -6.48 -17.64 -11.41
CA ARG A 17 -5.79 -18.15 -10.22
C ARG A 17 -6.41 -17.58 -8.94
N VAL A 18 -6.66 -16.26 -8.87
CA VAL A 18 -7.29 -15.62 -7.71
C VAL A 18 -8.68 -16.20 -7.45
N GLU A 19 -9.50 -16.34 -8.51
CA GLU A 19 -10.82 -16.96 -8.42
C GLU A 19 -10.73 -18.38 -7.84
N SER A 20 -9.85 -19.21 -8.38
CA SER A 20 -9.67 -20.60 -7.92
C SER A 20 -9.24 -20.66 -6.45
N VAL A 21 -8.30 -19.80 -6.06
CA VAL A 21 -7.71 -19.79 -4.71
C VAL A 21 -8.73 -19.31 -3.67
N LEU A 22 -9.51 -18.27 -3.97
CA LEU A 22 -10.50 -17.72 -3.04
C LEU A 22 -11.79 -18.54 -3.01
N ALA A 23 -12.23 -19.07 -4.17
CA ALA A 23 -13.38 -19.99 -4.23
C ALA A 23 -13.14 -21.28 -3.44
N ALA A 24 -11.94 -21.86 -3.51
CA ALA A 24 -11.58 -23.04 -2.72
C ALA A 24 -11.64 -22.81 -1.20
N ARG A 25 -11.66 -21.56 -0.75
CA ARG A 25 -11.76 -21.13 0.64
C ARG A 25 -13.15 -20.59 1.02
N GLY A 26 -14.09 -20.54 0.06
CA GLY A 26 -15.41 -19.97 0.26
C GLY A 26 -15.40 -18.47 0.57
N ILE A 27 -14.40 -17.74 0.05
CA ILE A 27 -14.22 -16.31 0.29
C ILE A 27 -14.83 -15.51 -0.86
N ASP A 28 -15.80 -14.67 -0.52
CA ASP A 28 -16.41 -13.72 -1.46
C ASP A 28 -15.49 -12.50 -1.66
N PHE A 29 -15.31 -12.11 -2.91
CA PHE A 29 -14.52 -10.95 -3.27
C PHE A 29 -15.01 -10.30 -4.58
N GLU A 30 -14.55 -9.10 -4.85
CA GLU A 30 -14.81 -8.37 -6.10
C GLU A 30 -13.49 -8.02 -6.78
N PHE A 31 -13.37 -8.25 -8.10
CA PHE A 31 -12.27 -7.65 -8.85
C PHE A 31 -12.49 -6.15 -8.98
N PHE A 32 -11.44 -5.42 -8.69
CA PHE A 32 -11.32 -4.01 -9.04
C PHE A 32 -10.45 -3.90 -10.31
N ASN A 33 -11.05 -3.42 -11.40
CA ASN A 33 -10.32 -3.25 -12.66
C ASN A 33 -9.21 -2.20 -12.49
N ALA A 34 -7.97 -2.67 -12.45
CA ALA A 34 -6.81 -1.83 -12.24
C ALA A 34 -6.68 -0.76 -13.34
N VAL A 35 -6.27 0.43 -12.96
CA VAL A 35 -5.95 1.49 -13.91
C VAL A 35 -4.67 1.12 -14.67
N ASN A 36 -4.77 0.97 -15.99
CA ASN A 36 -3.61 0.76 -16.83
C ASN A 36 -2.90 2.11 -17.09
N GLY A 37 -1.88 2.39 -16.32
CA GLY A 37 -1.12 3.65 -16.46
C GLY A 37 -0.43 3.84 -17.81
N PHE A 38 -0.26 2.78 -18.63
CA PHE A 38 0.25 2.90 -20.00
C PHE A 38 -0.80 3.41 -20.99
N GLU A 39 -2.08 3.23 -20.70
CA GLU A 39 -3.21 3.79 -21.45
C GLU A 39 -3.59 5.19 -20.94
N GLY A 40 -3.00 5.62 -19.83
CA GLY A 40 -3.24 6.90 -19.19
C GLY A 40 -4.03 6.79 -17.89
N LEU A 41 -4.16 7.91 -17.21
CA LEU A 41 -4.96 8.02 -15.99
C LEU A 41 -6.36 8.55 -16.30
N PRO A 42 -7.37 8.23 -15.49
CA PRO A 42 -8.66 8.93 -15.53
C PRO A 42 -8.46 10.45 -15.50
N GLU A 43 -9.24 11.19 -16.27
CA GLU A 43 -9.07 12.62 -16.49
C GLU A 43 -8.85 13.41 -15.19
N ARG A 44 -9.68 13.17 -14.19
CA ARG A 44 -9.61 13.83 -12.88
C ARG A 44 -8.33 13.53 -12.06
N LEU A 45 -7.57 12.50 -12.43
CA LEU A 45 -6.33 12.09 -11.73
C LEU A 45 -5.06 12.52 -12.50
N GLN A 46 -5.18 12.97 -13.75
CA GLN A 46 -4.03 13.29 -14.60
C GLN A 46 -3.13 14.38 -14.04
N ALA A 47 -3.68 15.33 -13.29
CA ALA A 47 -2.94 16.44 -12.69
C ALA A 47 -2.25 16.10 -11.37
N LEU A 48 -2.50 14.91 -10.78
CA LEU A 48 -1.98 14.55 -9.47
C LEU A 48 -0.49 14.11 -9.46
N PRO A 49 0.03 13.36 -10.47
CA PRO A 49 1.45 13.03 -10.52
C PRO A 49 2.33 14.27 -10.69
N ASP A 50 3.31 14.43 -9.79
CA ASP A 50 4.29 15.50 -9.87
C ASP A 50 5.68 14.95 -10.20
N ASP A 51 5.89 14.70 -11.48
CA ASP A 51 7.15 14.17 -11.98
C ASP A 51 8.33 15.14 -11.79
N GLN A 52 8.09 16.47 -11.81
CA GLN A 52 9.15 17.46 -11.60
C GLN A 52 9.71 17.38 -10.17
N HIS A 53 8.83 17.34 -9.17
CA HIS A 53 9.23 17.15 -7.80
C HIS A 53 9.95 15.80 -7.64
N ARG A 54 9.42 14.73 -8.23
CA ARG A 54 10.00 13.40 -8.10
C ARG A 54 11.38 13.31 -8.75
N ILE A 55 11.59 13.88 -9.93
CA ILE A 55 12.91 13.95 -10.58
C ILE A 55 13.90 14.69 -9.68
N ARG A 56 13.51 15.84 -9.13
CA ARG A 56 14.37 16.66 -8.28
C ARG A 56 14.78 15.97 -6.98
N PHE A 57 13.87 15.25 -6.34
CA PHE A 57 14.07 14.71 -4.99
C PHE A 57 14.22 13.19 -4.92
N ARG A 58 13.90 12.46 -6.01
CA ARG A 58 13.99 11.00 -6.09
C ARG A 58 14.68 10.50 -7.36
N SER A 59 15.18 11.42 -8.19
CA SER A 59 16.02 11.18 -9.37
C SER A 59 15.34 10.55 -10.59
N ARG A 60 14.04 10.26 -10.57
CA ARG A 60 13.28 9.75 -11.70
C ARG A 60 11.80 10.11 -11.61
N PRO A 61 11.06 10.19 -12.73
CA PRO A 61 9.60 10.34 -12.70
C PRO A 61 8.92 9.06 -12.17
N LEU A 62 7.62 9.15 -11.92
CA LEU A 62 6.78 7.97 -11.76
C LEU A 62 6.67 7.24 -13.09
N THR A 63 6.83 5.91 -13.07
CA THR A 63 6.56 5.10 -14.25
C THR A 63 5.05 5.06 -14.54
N PRO A 64 4.62 4.75 -15.78
CA PRO A 64 3.21 4.52 -16.06
C PRO A 64 2.59 3.48 -15.13
N GLY A 65 3.28 2.36 -14.88
CA GLY A 65 2.82 1.32 -13.95
C GLY A 65 2.67 1.84 -12.51
N GLU A 66 3.63 2.62 -11.99
CA GLU A 66 3.52 3.24 -10.66
C GLU A 66 2.32 4.23 -10.58
N LYS A 67 2.05 4.97 -11.65
CA LYS A 67 0.90 5.88 -11.74
C LYS A 67 -0.43 5.09 -11.75
N GLY A 68 -0.52 4.03 -12.54
CA GLY A 68 -1.70 3.16 -12.60
C GLY A 68 -1.98 2.44 -11.28
N CYS A 69 -0.94 1.88 -10.65
CA CYS A 69 -1.03 1.27 -9.33
C CYS A 69 -1.53 2.29 -8.30
N TYR A 70 -0.93 3.48 -8.24
CA TYR A 70 -1.39 4.53 -7.33
C TYR A 70 -2.84 4.92 -7.57
N ALA A 71 -3.24 5.08 -8.84
CA ALA A 71 -4.62 5.41 -9.21
C ALA A 71 -5.61 4.34 -8.74
N SER A 72 -5.26 3.06 -8.89
CA SER A 72 -6.12 1.94 -8.47
C SER A 72 -6.36 1.96 -6.96
N HIS A 73 -5.30 2.14 -6.17
CA HIS A 73 -5.44 2.26 -4.71
C HIS A 73 -6.21 3.52 -4.31
N PHE A 74 -5.95 4.66 -4.96
CA PHE A 74 -6.66 5.92 -4.72
C PHE A 74 -8.18 5.76 -4.92
N LEU A 75 -8.58 5.13 -6.01
CA LEU A 75 -10.00 4.87 -6.32
C LEU A 75 -10.63 3.91 -5.30
N LEU A 76 -9.89 2.92 -4.80
CA LEU A 76 -10.37 2.04 -3.74
C LEU A 76 -10.47 2.74 -2.38
N TRP A 77 -9.62 3.73 -2.08
CA TRP A 77 -9.83 4.57 -0.88
C TRP A 77 -11.11 5.39 -0.99
N GLU A 78 -11.42 5.95 -2.17
CA GLU A 78 -12.71 6.62 -2.40
C GLU A 78 -13.88 5.64 -2.21
N LYS A 79 -13.75 4.42 -2.75
CA LYS A 79 -14.75 3.37 -2.58
C LYS A 79 -14.94 2.97 -1.12
N CYS A 80 -13.86 2.86 -0.34
CA CYS A 80 -13.93 2.61 1.10
C CYS A 80 -14.70 3.70 1.84
N VAL A 81 -14.48 4.96 1.48
CA VAL A 81 -15.20 6.11 2.06
C VAL A 81 -16.67 6.09 1.68
N GLU A 82 -16.99 5.76 0.42
CA GLU A 82 -18.37 5.64 -0.09
C GLU A 82 -19.14 4.54 0.65
N LEU A 83 -18.54 3.36 0.80
CA LEU A 83 -19.13 2.22 1.52
C LEU A 83 -19.28 2.48 3.01
N ASN A 84 -18.49 3.38 3.56
CA ASN A 84 -18.40 3.67 4.99
C ASN A 84 -18.16 2.42 5.87
N GLU A 85 -17.42 1.46 5.35
CA GLU A 85 -16.97 0.25 6.06
C GLU A 85 -15.51 -0.07 5.72
N PRO A 86 -14.76 -0.74 6.61
CA PRO A 86 -13.42 -1.20 6.28
C PRO A 86 -13.43 -2.15 5.08
N ILE A 87 -12.42 -2.06 4.24
CA ILE A 87 -12.20 -2.95 3.10
C ILE A 87 -10.83 -3.60 3.17
N LEU A 88 -10.71 -4.81 2.62
CA LEU A 88 -9.43 -5.45 2.34
C LEU A 88 -9.09 -5.23 0.86
N ILE A 89 -7.88 -4.73 0.61
CA ILE A 89 -7.33 -4.51 -0.73
C ILE A 89 -6.19 -5.49 -0.94
N LEU A 90 -6.26 -6.26 -2.02
CA LEU A 90 -5.24 -7.20 -2.45
C LEU A 90 -4.81 -6.89 -3.88
N GLU A 91 -3.54 -7.07 -4.23
CA GLU A 91 -3.06 -7.10 -5.62
C GLU A 91 -3.13 -8.54 -6.14
N ASP A 92 -3.24 -8.75 -7.46
CA ASP A 92 -3.51 -10.08 -8.05
C ASP A 92 -2.32 -11.06 -8.04
N ASP A 93 -1.19 -10.68 -7.43
CA ASP A 93 0.02 -11.52 -7.30
C ASP A 93 0.18 -12.17 -5.93
N PHE A 94 -0.84 -12.11 -5.07
CA PHE A 94 -0.79 -12.75 -3.75
C PHE A 94 -1.04 -14.26 -3.80
N LEU A 95 -0.55 -14.95 -2.75
CA LEU A 95 -0.97 -16.29 -2.36
C LEU A 95 -1.35 -16.28 -0.87
N PRO A 96 -2.48 -16.92 -0.48
CA PRO A 96 -2.89 -16.99 0.92
C PRO A 96 -2.02 -17.98 1.69
N THR A 97 -1.76 -17.65 2.94
CA THR A 97 -1.15 -18.58 3.91
C THR A 97 -2.23 -19.45 4.57
N GLN A 98 -1.81 -20.33 5.46
CA GLN A 98 -2.74 -21.10 6.31
C GLN A 98 -3.51 -20.23 7.33
N TYR A 99 -3.07 -19.01 7.57
CA TYR A 99 -3.68 -18.06 8.52
C TYR A 99 -4.65 -17.06 7.86
N PHE A 100 -4.93 -17.23 6.56
CA PHE A 100 -5.69 -16.25 5.79
C PHE A 100 -7.06 -15.95 6.42
N GLU A 101 -7.85 -16.99 6.69
CA GLU A 101 -9.19 -16.85 7.24
C GLU A 101 -9.17 -16.30 8.68
N GLU A 102 -8.20 -16.73 9.48
CA GLU A 102 -8.04 -16.28 10.88
C GLU A 102 -7.70 -14.79 10.92
N VAL A 103 -6.79 -14.33 10.06
CA VAL A 103 -6.47 -12.89 9.92
C VAL A 103 -7.70 -12.12 9.47
N LEU A 104 -8.44 -12.60 8.46
CA LEU A 104 -9.67 -11.94 8.00
C LEU A 104 -10.70 -11.77 9.12
N GLY A 105 -10.87 -12.79 9.95
CA GLY A 105 -11.77 -12.75 11.11
C GLY A 105 -11.34 -11.76 12.18
N THR A 106 -10.04 -11.47 12.29
CA THR A 106 -9.47 -10.56 13.30
C THR A 106 -9.52 -9.08 12.86
N LEU A 107 -9.51 -8.81 11.54
CA LEU A 107 -9.46 -7.43 11.02
C LEU A 107 -10.56 -6.49 11.55
N PRO A 108 -11.84 -6.90 11.70
CA PRO A 108 -12.87 -6.00 12.25
C PRO A 108 -12.53 -5.47 13.65
N LYS A 109 -11.99 -6.34 14.53
CA LYS A 109 -11.57 -5.95 15.89
C LYS A 109 -10.37 -5.00 15.87
N VAL A 110 -9.43 -5.21 14.93
CA VAL A 110 -8.29 -4.29 14.77
C VAL A 110 -8.78 -2.91 14.34
N HIS A 111 -9.78 -2.84 13.45
CA HIS A 111 -10.34 -1.59 12.95
C HIS A 111 -11.15 -0.79 13.99
N GLU A 112 -11.47 -1.34 15.15
CA GLU A 112 -12.02 -0.57 16.28
C GLU A 112 -11.03 0.48 16.80
N GLN A 113 -9.71 0.25 16.63
CA GLN A 113 -8.66 1.12 17.18
C GLN A 113 -7.67 1.63 16.10
N TYR A 114 -7.47 0.90 15.01
CA TYR A 114 -6.45 1.19 14.01
C TYR A 114 -7.04 1.34 12.61
N GLU A 115 -6.58 2.35 11.91
CA GLU A 115 -7.12 2.73 10.60
C GLU A 115 -6.55 1.92 9.43
N TYR A 116 -5.38 1.28 9.61
CA TYR A 116 -4.63 0.57 8.58
C TYR A 116 -3.95 -0.68 9.14
N VAL A 117 -4.10 -1.80 8.45
CA VAL A 117 -3.53 -3.09 8.85
C VAL A 117 -2.94 -3.79 7.65
N LYS A 118 -1.62 -3.95 7.62
CA LYS A 118 -0.92 -4.75 6.61
C LYS A 118 -1.12 -6.24 6.88
N VAL A 119 -1.46 -7.01 5.85
CA VAL A 119 -1.74 -8.45 5.97
C VAL A 119 -0.70 -9.33 5.25
N GLU A 120 0.36 -8.70 4.73
CA GLU A 120 1.50 -9.33 4.08
C GLU A 120 2.79 -9.14 4.89
N PRO A 121 3.87 -9.91 4.62
CA PRO A 121 5.17 -9.72 5.25
C PRO A 121 5.69 -8.30 5.09
N GLN A 122 6.33 -7.77 6.12
CA GLN A 122 6.99 -6.46 6.09
C GLN A 122 8.47 -6.62 6.45
N ILE A 123 9.34 -5.95 5.68
CA ILE A 123 10.76 -5.86 5.97
C ILE A 123 11.01 -4.62 6.83
N GLY A 124 11.75 -4.78 7.91
CA GLY A 124 12.17 -3.68 8.76
C GLY A 124 11.85 -3.91 10.24
N SER A 125 12.14 -2.90 11.03
CA SER A 125 11.89 -2.95 12.47
C SER A 125 10.42 -2.68 12.78
N ALA A 126 9.93 -3.29 13.85
CA ALA A 126 8.59 -3.14 14.35
C ALA A 126 8.58 -3.18 15.87
N SER A 127 7.52 -2.67 16.48
CA SER A 127 7.21 -2.83 17.89
C SER A 127 5.88 -3.55 18.05
N ALA A 128 5.81 -4.50 18.98
CA ALA A 128 4.56 -5.14 19.34
C ALA A 128 3.64 -4.12 20.02
N LEU A 129 2.37 -4.08 19.61
CA LEU A 129 1.35 -3.21 20.23
C LEU A 129 0.50 -4.01 21.21
N THR A 130 -0.13 -5.08 20.73
CA THR A 130 -1.02 -5.93 21.52
C THR A 130 -1.25 -7.25 20.81
N THR A 131 -1.98 -8.17 21.45
CA THR A 131 -2.46 -9.42 20.85
C THR A 131 -3.98 -9.36 20.72
N ILE A 132 -4.51 -9.72 19.57
CA ILE A 132 -5.93 -9.78 19.27
C ILE A 132 -6.21 -11.14 18.63
N ASP A 133 -7.11 -11.95 19.22
CA ASP A 133 -7.47 -13.30 18.73
C ASP A 133 -6.23 -14.19 18.41
N ASN A 134 -5.24 -14.21 19.29
CA ASN A 134 -3.95 -14.91 19.12
C ASN A 134 -3.03 -14.34 18.01
N MET A 135 -3.43 -13.28 17.33
CA MET A 135 -2.62 -12.55 16.37
C MET A 135 -1.85 -11.43 17.06
N GLN A 136 -0.55 -11.33 16.79
CA GLN A 136 0.25 -10.22 17.28
C GLN A 136 0.07 -9.02 16.37
N LEU A 137 -0.44 -7.91 16.91
CA LEU A 137 -0.53 -6.63 16.20
C LEU A 137 0.78 -5.87 16.38
N MET A 138 1.39 -5.51 15.27
CA MET A 138 2.67 -4.81 15.19
C MET A 138 2.49 -3.38 14.72
N PHE A 139 3.29 -2.45 15.24
CA PHE A 139 3.54 -1.14 14.66
C PHE A 139 4.79 -1.20 13.80
N TRP A 140 4.65 -0.91 12.51
CA TRP A 140 5.77 -0.90 11.57
C TRP A 140 6.48 0.46 11.58
N HIS A 141 7.78 0.46 11.93
CA HIS A 141 8.59 1.69 11.92
C HIS A 141 8.87 2.20 10.50
N ASN A 142 8.80 1.33 9.52
CA ASN A 142 8.87 1.67 8.10
C ASN A 142 7.94 0.73 7.34
N ASN A 143 6.93 1.28 6.67
CA ASN A 143 5.94 0.52 5.88
C ASN A 143 6.04 0.87 4.39
N SER A 144 7.23 1.22 3.90
CA SER A 144 7.44 1.75 2.55
C SER A 144 7.69 0.68 1.47
N CYS A 145 7.47 -0.58 1.77
CA CYS A 145 7.66 -1.68 0.82
C CYS A 145 6.35 -2.43 0.64
N TRP A 146 6.01 -2.67 -0.63
CA TRP A 146 4.88 -3.47 -1.11
C TRP A 146 3.50 -3.01 -0.61
N THR A 147 2.52 -3.25 -1.42
CA THR A 147 1.09 -3.00 -1.16
C THR A 147 0.23 -4.17 -1.62
N THR A 148 0.83 -5.39 -1.65
CA THR A 148 0.16 -6.61 -2.11
C THR A 148 -1.10 -6.90 -1.30
N GLY A 149 -1.11 -6.54 0.00
CA GLY A 149 -2.33 -6.67 0.79
C GLY A 149 -2.35 -5.85 2.08
N TYR A 150 -3.44 -5.11 2.25
CA TYR A 150 -3.75 -4.38 3.47
C TYR A 150 -5.25 -4.14 3.63
N SER A 151 -5.69 -4.00 4.87
CA SER A 151 -7.03 -3.54 5.19
C SER A 151 -7.00 -2.08 5.64
N ILE A 152 -8.04 -1.31 5.28
CA ILE A 152 -8.15 0.10 5.61
C ILE A 152 -9.56 0.47 6.02
N SER A 153 -9.70 1.28 7.07
CA SER A 153 -10.98 1.84 7.49
C SER A 153 -11.34 3.08 6.68
N PRO A 154 -12.64 3.48 6.67
CA PRO A 154 -13.06 4.72 6.01
C PRO A 154 -12.31 5.97 6.53
N GLN A 155 -11.95 5.99 7.81
CA GLN A 155 -11.17 7.10 8.38
C GLN A 155 -9.74 7.11 7.85
N GLY A 156 -9.08 5.95 7.77
CA GLY A 156 -7.76 5.79 7.17
C GLY A 156 -7.77 6.19 5.69
N ALA A 157 -8.79 5.76 4.95
CA ALA A 157 -8.97 6.12 3.55
C ALA A 157 -9.14 7.63 3.35
N ARG A 158 -10.00 8.31 4.16
CA ARG A 158 -10.13 9.79 4.13
C ARG A 158 -8.80 10.47 4.41
N ARG A 159 -8.02 9.96 5.36
CA ARG A 159 -6.70 10.49 5.71
C ARG A 159 -5.72 10.37 4.54
N LEU A 160 -5.66 9.21 3.88
CA LEU A 160 -4.82 9.02 2.69
C LEU A 160 -5.26 9.95 1.55
N LEU A 161 -6.55 10.04 1.24
CA LEU A 161 -7.09 10.91 0.21
C LEU A 161 -6.77 12.40 0.47
N ALA A 162 -6.91 12.86 1.71
CA ALA A 162 -6.61 14.25 2.10
C ALA A 162 -5.15 14.63 1.82
N HIS A 163 -4.22 13.67 1.96
CA HIS A 163 -2.78 13.87 1.75
C HIS A 163 -2.29 13.45 0.36
N SER A 164 -3.17 12.91 -0.51
CA SER A 164 -2.87 12.40 -1.84
C SER A 164 -3.18 13.39 -2.97
N LYS A 165 -3.20 14.69 -2.68
CA LYS A 165 -3.44 15.75 -3.67
C LYS A 165 -2.29 15.95 -4.67
N ARG A 166 -1.16 15.30 -4.42
CA ARG A 166 0.06 15.43 -5.20
C ARG A 166 0.90 14.15 -5.06
N TRP A 167 1.08 13.41 -6.17
CA TRP A 167 1.78 12.13 -6.18
C TRP A 167 3.27 12.33 -6.47
N VAL A 168 4.08 12.32 -5.43
CA VAL A 168 5.52 12.53 -5.50
C VAL A 168 6.34 11.26 -5.26
N CYS A 169 5.68 10.13 -5.05
CA CYS A 169 6.27 8.81 -4.85
C CYS A 169 5.28 7.72 -5.24
N SER A 170 5.74 6.47 -5.34
CA SER A 170 4.88 5.29 -5.48
C SER A 170 3.94 5.15 -4.29
N VAL A 171 2.83 4.43 -4.46
CA VAL A 171 1.75 4.31 -3.47
C VAL A 171 2.24 3.63 -2.17
N ASP A 172 3.08 2.62 -2.26
CA ASP A 172 3.71 1.95 -1.13
C ASP A 172 4.52 2.93 -0.27
N ASN A 173 5.37 3.73 -0.92
CA ASN A 173 6.13 4.78 -0.24
C ASN A 173 5.22 5.86 0.37
N PHE A 174 4.12 6.20 -0.30
CA PHE A 174 3.18 7.19 0.20
C PHE A 174 2.47 6.71 1.46
N ILE A 175 1.93 5.50 1.45
CA ILE A 175 1.30 4.88 2.63
C ILE A 175 2.33 4.78 3.76
N GLY A 176 3.56 4.36 3.45
CA GLY A 176 4.64 4.18 4.42
C GLY A 176 5.21 5.47 5.01
N GLU A 177 4.96 6.63 4.38
CA GLU A 177 5.38 7.93 4.93
C GLU A 177 4.41 8.44 5.99
N SER A 178 4.22 7.67 7.08
CA SER A 178 3.29 7.94 8.17
C SER A 178 3.38 9.37 8.73
N TYR A 179 4.56 9.97 8.77
CA TYR A 179 4.76 11.36 9.17
C TYR A 179 4.07 12.39 8.25
N ARG A 180 3.70 11.99 7.01
CA ARG A 180 2.94 12.84 6.07
C ARG A 180 1.45 12.63 6.19
N THR A 181 1.06 11.37 6.27
CA THR A 181 -0.35 10.97 6.23
C THR A 181 -1.00 11.01 7.61
N GLY A 182 -0.19 10.94 8.68
CA GLY A 182 -0.69 10.74 10.03
C GLY A 182 -1.24 9.33 10.28
N LEU A 183 -1.05 8.40 9.33
CA LEU A 183 -1.54 7.04 9.42
C LEU A 183 -0.59 6.19 10.25
N ILE A 184 -1.11 5.51 11.26
CA ILE A 184 -0.34 4.50 12.01
C ILE A 184 -0.35 3.21 11.21
N CYS A 185 0.81 2.82 10.68
CA CYS A 185 0.96 1.60 9.91
C CYS A 185 1.11 0.40 10.83
N THR A 186 0.05 -0.37 10.97
CA THR A 186 0.07 -1.63 11.71
C THR A 186 0.10 -2.84 10.78
N GLY A 187 0.29 -4.03 11.33
CA GLY A 187 0.17 -5.29 10.62
C GLY A 187 0.03 -6.46 11.59
N LEU A 188 -0.50 -7.56 11.12
CA LEU A 188 -0.74 -8.76 11.90
C LEU A 188 0.35 -9.82 11.63
N ILE A 189 0.73 -10.54 12.68
CA ILE A 189 1.59 -11.72 12.63
C ILE A 189 0.86 -12.87 13.35
N PRO A 190 0.72 -14.03 12.67
CA PRO A 190 1.19 -14.41 11.35
C PRO A 190 0.48 -13.67 10.22
N TYR A 191 1.09 -13.66 9.02
CA TYR A 191 0.57 -12.96 7.85
C TYR A 191 -0.53 -13.76 7.15
N ALA A 192 -1.52 -13.05 6.56
CA ALA A 192 -2.57 -13.67 5.74
C ALA A 192 -2.07 -14.14 4.38
N ILE A 193 -1.18 -13.35 3.76
CA ILE A 193 -0.74 -13.55 2.39
C ILE A 193 0.76 -13.37 2.25
N TYR A 194 1.30 -13.84 1.13
CA TYR A 194 2.62 -13.49 0.62
C TYR A 194 2.59 -13.36 -0.91
N SER A 195 3.54 -12.64 -1.48
CA SER A 195 3.73 -12.57 -2.93
C SER A 195 5.00 -13.34 -3.29
N PRO A 196 4.91 -14.39 -4.14
CA PRO A 196 6.09 -15.07 -4.69
C PRO A 196 6.89 -14.10 -5.57
N ARG A 197 8.21 -14.04 -5.35
CA ARG A 197 9.11 -13.11 -6.09
C ARG A 197 9.24 -13.45 -7.58
N ASP A 198 8.86 -14.64 -7.97
CA ASP A 198 9.00 -15.18 -9.34
C ASP A 198 7.83 -14.75 -10.24
N MET A 199 6.76 -14.22 -9.67
CA MET A 199 5.66 -13.65 -10.46
C MET A 199 6.08 -12.27 -10.93
N GLY A 200 6.48 -12.19 -12.23
CA GLY A 200 6.99 -10.97 -12.86
C GLY A 200 6.08 -9.77 -12.62
N SER A 201 6.69 -8.67 -12.18
CA SER A 201 5.99 -7.40 -11.97
C SER A 201 5.90 -6.64 -13.28
N ASP A 202 4.70 -6.33 -13.74
CA ASP A 202 4.47 -5.47 -14.91
C ASP A 202 4.94 -4.02 -14.67
N ILE A 203 5.21 -3.66 -13.41
CA ILE A 203 5.59 -2.31 -12.99
C ILE A 203 7.08 -2.01 -13.25
N GLN A 204 7.94 -3.05 -13.23
CA GLN A 204 9.41 -2.85 -13.21
C GLN A 204 10.05 -2.75 -14.59
N ASN A 205 9.36 -3.07 -15.68
CA ASN A 205 9.93 -3.06 -17.00
C ASN A 205 9.89 -1.67 -17.65
N GLN A 206 11.10 -1.15 -17.97
CA GLN A 206 11.40 -0.06 -18.88
C GLN A 206 11.26 1.38 -18.36
N VAL A 207 12.23 1.80 -17.56
CA VAL A 207 12.62 3.21 -17.58
C VAL A 207 14.11 3.29 -17.92
N GLU A 208 14.44 3.74 -19.11
CA GLU A 208 15.80 4.22 -19.39
C GLU A 208 16.11 5.36 -18.41
N LEU A 209 17.03 5.09 -17.50
CA LEU A 209 17.52 6.09 -16.55
C LEU A 209 18.35 7.13 -17.32
N LYS A 210 17.72 8.22 -17.75
CA LYS A 210 18.45 9.39 -18.22
C LYS A 210 19.44 9.82 -17.14
N LYS A 211 20.68 10.19 -17.53
CA LYS A 211 21.70 10.66 -16.60
C LYS A 211 21.17 11.80 -15.74
N VAL A 212 21.05 11.55 -14.44
CA VAL A 212 20.53 12.53 -13.47
C VAL A 212 21.61 13.61 -13.23
N PRO A 213 21.28 14.90 -13.34
CA PRO A 213 22.22 15.99 -13.03
C PRO A 213 22.78 15.88 -11.61
N LEU A 214 24.06 16.24 -11.42
CA LEU A 214 24.73 16.15 -10.11
C LEU A 214 23.98 16.90 -9.00
N GLY A 215 23.40 18.07 -9.31
CA GLY A 215 22.59 18.83 -8.35
C GLY A 215 21.37 18.05 -7.85
N PHE A 216 20.77 17.20 -8.70
CA PHE A 216 19.63 16.36 -8.28
C PHE A 216 20.06 15.15 -7.45
N LYS A 217 21.31 14.70 -7.60
CA LYS A 217 21.86 13.68 -6.69
C LYS A 217 22.00 14.24 -5.28
N LEU A 218 22.48 15.47 -5.14
CA LEU A 218 22.60 16.13 -3.84
C LEU A 218 21.23 16.36 -3.20
N THR A 219 20.27 16.93 -3.92
CA THR A 219 18.92 17.17 -3.40
C THR A 219 18.23 15.86 -3.02
N ARG A 220 18.49 14.76 -3.74
CA ARG A 220 17.99 13.43 -3.38
C ARG A 220 18.53 12.97 -2.02
N GLU A 221 19.85 13.09 -1.79
CA GLU A 221 20.43 12.65 -0.52
C GLU A 221 19.96 13.52 0.67
N LEU A 222 19.86 14.83 0.48
CA LEU A 222 19.28 15.72 1.49
C LEU A 222 17.82 15.35 1.79
N TYR A 223 17.05 15.02 0.77
CA TYR A 223 15.65 14.59 0.94
C TYR A 223 15.54 13.21 1.62
N ARG A 224 16.49 12.30 1.37
CA ARG A 224 16.57 11.01 2.11
C ARG A 224 16.83 11.25 3.60
N CYS A 225 17.79 12.13 3.94
CA CYS A 225 18.06 12.52 5.32
C CYS A 225 16.81 13.15 5.98
N TYR A 226 16.16 14.08 5.30
CA TYR A 226 14.91 14.68 5.77
C TYR A 226 13.82 13.62 6.07
N ARG A 227 13.59 12.71 5.14
CA ARG A 227 12.62 11.61 5.34
C ARG A 227 12.99 10.72 6.52
N PHE A 228 14.26 10.37 6.64
CA PHE A 228 14.76 9.57 7.75
C PHE A 228 14.51 10.26 9.10
N ILE A 229 14.88 11.53 9.23
CA ILE A 229 14.66 12.31 10.44
C ILE A 229 13.16 12.38 10.76
N ARG A 230 12.31 12.74 9.79
CA ARG A 230 10.86 12.84 9.98
C ARG A 230 10.24 11.52 10.43
N MET A 231 10.69 10.40 9.83
CA MET A 231 10.21 9.07 10.19
C MET A 231 10.69 8.64 11.59
N THR A 232 11.93 8.96 11.95
CA THR A 232 12.47 8.69 13.28
C THR A 232 11.68 9.46 14.37
N LEU A 233 11.44 10.75 14.15
CA LEU A 233 10.64 11.56 15.08
C LEU A 233 9.19 11.04 15.19
N TRP A 234 8.60 10.62 14.07
CA TRP A 234 7.28 9.98 14.06
C TRP A 234 7.28 8.70 14.91
N ASN A 235 8.24 7.82 14.69
CA ASN A 235 8.36 6.57 15.42
C ASN A 235 8.56 6.80 16.92
N MET A 236 9.46 7.70 17.30
CA MET A 236 9.68 8.04 18.72
C MET A 236 8.39 8.50 19.42
N LYS A 237 7.55 9.27 18.72
CA LYS A 237 6.27 9.75 19.24
C LYS A 237 5.24 8.62 19.40
N HIS A 238 5.26 7.60 18.53
CA HIS A 238 4.19 6.59 18.47
C HIS A 238 4.61 5.22 19.00
N CYS A 239 5.93 4.91 19.07
CA CYS A 239 6.44 3.71 19.75
C CYS A 239 6.47 3.86 21.28
N GLY A 240 6.50 5.07 21.80
CA GLY A 240 6.60 5.35 23.25
C GLY A 240 5.24 5.45 23.97
N GLY A 241 4.15 5.17 23.31
CA GLY A 241 2.83 5.38 23.87
C GLY A 241 2.14 4.10 24.34
N LYS A 242 2.50 3.64 25.51
CA LYS A 242 1.74 3.11 26.64
C LYS A 242 2.56 2.04 27.36
N SER A 243 3.41 2.48 28.27
CA SER A 243 3.71 1.69 29.46
C SER A 243 2.55 1.78 30.43
#